data_5153b0af04d3ac00c06e656e7dc3c993
#
_entry.id   5153b0af04d3ac00c06e656e7dc3c993
#
_cell.length_a   1.000
_cell.length_b   1.000
_cell.length_c   1.000
_cell.angle_alpha   90.00
_cell.angle_beta   90.00
_cell.angle_gamma   90.00
#
_symmetry.space_group_name_H-M   'P 1'
#
loop_
_entity.id
_entity.type
_entity.pdbx_description
1 polymer ?
#
loop_
_entity_poly.entity_id
_entity_poly.type
_entity_poly.pdbx_seq_one_letter_code
_entity_poly.pdbx_strand_id
1 'polypeptide(L)'
;MSKEKKGKETENQIEEKRSQIKISVRNLVEFIFREGDIDNRHGQSVSPEAMLAGSRMHRRIQKRMGSDYHAEVPLKLVIGEENYDLVLEGRADGIQITSESEREIDYSSNFNSMTIEEDMKVVIDEIKGVYLKLEQLAEPVRVHKAQAMCYAYIFALQHGIEHIGIQMTYVN
;
A
#
# COMPACT_ATOMS: atom_id res chain seq x y z
N MET A 1 65.62 -21.51 -3.16
CA MET A 1 64.65 -20.84 -2.32
C MET A 1 63.71 -19.99 -3.21
N SER A 2 62.63 -20.59 -3.70
CA SER A 2 61.67 -19.94 -4.59
C SER A 2 60.43 -19.63 -3.77
N LYS A 3 60.08 -18.35 -3.67
CA LYS A 3 58.85 -17.90 -3.00
C LYS A 3 57.71 -17.92 -4.02
N GLU A 4 56.77 -18.86 -3.81
CA GLU A 4 55.48 -18.84 -4.47
C GLU A 4 54.63 -17.70 -3.95
N LYS A 5 54.27 -16.77 -4.84
CA LYS A 5 53.23 -15.79 -4.61
C LYS A 5 51.88 -16.42 -4.99
N LYS A 6 51.06 -16.80 -4.00
CA LYS A 6 49.67 -17.09 -4.20
C LYS A 6 48.91 -15.78 -4.50
N GLY A 7 48.48 -15.65 -5.75
CA GLY A 7 47.53 -14.62 -6.16
C GLY A 7 46.17 -14.95 -5.56
N LYS A 8 45.63 -14.05 -4.78
CA LYS A 8 44.20 -14.03 -4.42
C LYS A 8 43.43 -13.45 -5.59
N GLU A 9 42.79 -14.29 -6.36
CA GLU A 9 41.72 -13.86 -7.26
C GLU A 9 40.51 -13.48 -6.40
N THR A 10 40.28 -12.19 -6.31
CA THR A 10 39.05 -11.62 -5.79
C THR A 10 37.99 -11.80 -6.89
N GLU A 11 37.13 -12.80 -6.76
CA GLU A 11 35.90 -12.89 -7.53
C GLU A 11 35.04 -11.68 -7.20
N ASN A 12 35.11 -10.69 -8.08
CA ASN A 12 34.12 -9.61 -8.12
C ASN A 12 32.84 -10.20 -8.70
N GLN A 13 31.95 -10.70 -7.83
CA GLN A 13 30.56 -10.98 -8.20
C GLN A 13 29.92 -9.62 -8.50
N ILE A 14 29.85 -9.29 -9.77
CA ILE A 14 28.98 -8.24 -10.28
C ILE A 14 27.56 -8.79 -10.09
N GLU A 15 26.87 -8.41 -9.03
CA GLU A 15 25.43 -8.59 -8.94
C GLU A 15 24.81 -7.87 -10.14
N GLU A 16 24.44 -8.60 -11.17
CA GLU A 16 23.65 -8.06 -12.28
C GLU A 16 22.34 -7.55 -11.70
N LYS A 17 22.23 -6.23 -11.60
CA LYS A 17 21.03 -5.56 -11.11
C LYS A 17 19.89 -5.88 -12.05
N ARG A 18 19.00 -6.81 -11.63
CA ARG A 18 17.82 -7.22 -12.41
C ARG A 18 16.99 -5.98 -12.80
N SER A 19 16.46 -6.00 -14.01
CA SER A 19 15.54 -4.96 -14.49
C SER A 19 14.29 -4.94 -13.63
N GLN A 20 13.78 -3.75 -13.30
CA GLN A 20 12.57 -3.61 -12.49
C GLN A 20 11.47 -2.92 -13.28
N ILE A 21 10.29 -3.53 -13.30
CA ILE A 21 9.05 -2.93 -13.80
C ILE A 21 8.25 -2.48 -12.57
N LYS A 22 8.07 -1.16 -12.43
CA LYS A 22 7.33 -0.57 -11.30
C LYS A 22 5.94 -0.17 -11.71
N ILE A 23 4.96 -0.59 -10.93
CA ILE A 23 3.56 -0.18 -11.09
C ILE A 23 2.99 0.22 -9.74
N SER A 24 2.19 1.30 -9.70
CA SER A 24 1.47 1.64 -8.48
C SER A 24 0.21 0.78 -8.34
N VAL A 25 -0.18 0.46 -7.10
CA VAL A 25 -1.44 -0.23 -6.80
C VAL A 25 -2.61 0.50 -7.47
N ARG A 26 -2.65 1.82 -7.38
CA ARG A 26 -3.68 2.64 -8.01
C ARG A 26 -3.77 2.41 -9.52
N ASN A 27 -2.64 2.52 -10.23
CA ASN A 27 -2.60 2.33 -11.68
C ASN A 27 -3.01 0.92 -12.08
N LEU A 28 -2.60 -0.09 -11.30
CA LEU A 28 -2.98 -1.49 -11.53
C LEU A 28 -4.50 -1.67 -11.45
N VAL A 29 -5.13 -1.22 -10.37
CA VAL A 29 -6.58 -1.42 -10.18
C VAL A 29 -7.39 -0.57 -11.17
N GLU A 30 -6.97 0.67 -11.47
CA GLU A 30 -7.61 1.52 -12.48
C GLU A 30 -7.52 0.89 -13.88
N PHE A 31 -6.42 0.19 -14.19
CA PHE A 31 -6.27 -0.52 -15.46
C PHE A 31 -7.19 -1.75 -15.53
N ILE A 32 -7.20 -2.59 -14.48
CA ILE A 32 -7.97 -3.84 -14.45
C ILE A 32 -9.48 -3.57 -14.44
N PHE A 33 -9.93 -2.54 -13.71
CA PHE A 33 -11.36 -2.21 -13.58
C PHE A 33 -11.82 -1.12 -14.54
N ARG A 34 -11.03 -0.82 -15.57
CA ARG A 34 -11.45 0.10 -16.64
C ARG A 34 -12.61 -0.53 -17.41
N GLU A 35 -13.74 0.16 -17.42
CA GLU A 35 -14.93 -0.21 -18.18
C GLU A 35 -15.19 0.83 -19.29
N GLY A 36 -15.60 0.37 -20.50
CA GLY A 36 -15.92 1.22 -21.64
C GLY A 36 -14.75 1.42 -22.62
N ASP A 37 -15.03 2.17 -23.71
CA ASP A 37 -14.04 2.51 -24.73
C ASP A 37 -12.96 3.46 -24.19
N ILE A 38 -11.75 3.35 -24.74
CA ILE A 38 -10.64 4.25 -24.42
C ILE A 38 -10.90 5.60 -25.12
N ASP A 39 -11.70 6.44 -24.52
CA ASP A 39 -11.85 7.83 -24.95
C ASP A 39 -10.92 8.75 -24.16
N ASN A 40 -9.73 9.00 -24.71
CA ASN A 40 -8.75 9.91 -24.10
C ASN A 40 -9.13 11.40 -24.24
N ARG A 41 -10.23 11.73 -24.94
CA ARG A 41 -10.67 13.12 -25.17
C ARG A 41 -11.23 13.77 -23.91
N HIS A 42 -11.60 12.99 -22.91
CA HIS A 42 -12.17 13.45 -21.63
C HIS A 42 -11.35 13.06 -20.40
N GLY A 43 -10.05 12.82 -20.55
CA GLY A 43 -9.14 12.76 -19.43
C GLY A 43 -9.15 14.10 -18.69
N GLN A 44 -10.13 14.30 -17.80
CA GLN A 44 -10.13 15.45 -16.89
C GLN A 44 -8.88 15.33 -16.02
N SER A 45 -7.89 16.15 -16.34
CA SER A 45 -6.79 16.37 -15.41
C SER A 45 -7.42 16.90 -14.12
N VAL A 46 -7.31 16.13 -13.05
CA VAL A 46 -7.75 16.57 -11.72
C VAL A 46 -7.07 17.91 -11.44
N SER A 47 -7.86 18.96 -11.19
CA SER A 47 -7.26 20.27 -10.98
C SER A 47 -6.35 20.26 -9.74
N PRO A 48 -5.27 21.06 -9.70
CA PRO A 48 -4.40 21.15 -8.53
C PRO A 48 -5.18 21.48 -7.25
N GLU A 49 -6.25 22.28 -7.34
CA GLU A 49 -7.12 22.61 -6.22
C GLU A 49 -7.87 21.39 -5.69
N ALA A 50 -8.38 20.53 -6.58
CA ALA A 50 -9.07 19.29 -6.21
C ALA A 50 -8.10 18.30 -5.55
N MET A 51 -6.86 18.19 -6.04
CA MET A 51 -5.81 17.39 -5.40
C MET A 51 -5.47 17.89 -3.99
N LEU A 52 -5.34 19.21 -3.82
CA LEU A 52 -5.09 19.83 -2.51
C LEU A 52 -6.28 19.63 -1.56
N ALA A 53 -7.51 19.74 -2.06
CA ALA A 53 -8.71 19.49 -1.26
C ALA A 53 -8.75 18.06 -0.76
N GLY A 54 -8.49 17.08 -1.64
CA GLY A 54 -8.37 15.66 -1.28
C GLY A 54 -7.33 15.43 -0.18
N SER A 55 -6.11 15.96 -0.37
CA SER A 55 -5.04 15.82 0.64
C SER A 55 -5.37 16.47 1.99
N ARG A 56 -6.11 17.59 2.01
CA ARG A 56 -6.55 18.23 3.26
C ARG A 56 -7.61 17.37 3.95
N MET A 57 -8.50 16.76 3.18
CA MET A 57 -9.56 15.89 3.68
C MET A 57 -8.94 14.65 4.34
N HIS A 58 -8.03 13.93 3.68
CA HIS A 58 -7.31 12.77 4.24
C HIS A 58 -6.66 13.15 5.58
N ARG A 59 -5.87 14.21 5.60
CA ARG A 59 -5.20 14.68 6.84
C ARG A 59 -6.17 15.04 7.95
N ARG A 60 -7.37 15.56 7.62
CA ARG A 60 -8.39 15.89 8.63
C ARG A 60 -8.97 14.63 9.26
N ILE A 61 -9.20 13.58 8.47
CA ILE A 61 -9.70 12.29 8.96
C ILE A 61 -8.63 11.63 9.81
N GLN A 62 -7.43 11.44 9.26
CA GLN A 62 -6.30 10.81 9.93
C GLN A 62 -5.96 11.44 11.29
N LYS A 63 -6.05 12.77 11.42
CA LYS A 63 -5.84 13.50 12.70
C LYS A 63 -6.90 13.22 13.78
N ARG A 64 -8.04 12.64 13.42
CA ARG A 64 -9.12 12.30 14.37
C ARG A 64 -9.05 10.86 14.83
N MET A 65 -8.18 10.07 14.18
CA MET A 65 -7.96 8.67 14.53
C MET A 65 -7.10 8.55 15.78
N GLY A 66 -7.21 7.43 16.48
CA GLY A 66 -6.45 7.13 17.69
C GLY A 66 -4.99 6.79 17.44
N SER A 67 -4.28 6.45 18.50
CA SER A 67 -2.87 6.01 18.47
C SER A 67 -2.68 4.66 17.76
N ASP A 68 -3.74 3.88 17.63
CA ASP A 68 -3.82 2.59 16.95
C ASP A 68 -3.92 2.72 15.41
N TYR A 69 -3.94 3.95 14.89
CA TYR A 69 -4.07 4.24 13.46
C TYR A 69 -2.78 4.80 12.88
N HIS A 70 -2.21 4.10 11.91
CA HIS A 70 -1.00 4.49 11.18
C HIS A 70 -1.37 5.06 9.81
N ALA A 71 -1.16 6.36 9.64
CA ALA A 71 -1.50 7.07 8.41
C ALA A 71 -0.39 6.96 7.36
N GLU A 72 -0.78 6.95 6.06
CA GLU A 72 0.14 7.09 4.93
C GLU A 72 1.24 6.00 4.90
N VAL A 73 0.87 4.73 5.15
CA VAL A 73 1.82 3.62 5.25
C VAL A 73 2.31 3.17 3.87
N PRO A 74 3.61 3.27 3.57
CA PRO A 74 4.15 2.77 2.31
C PRO A 74 4.18 1.25 2.31
N LEU A 75 3.65 0.65 1.24
CA LEU A 75 3.60 -0.79 1.02
C LEU A 75 4.24 -1.13 -0.32
N LYS A 76 4.98 -2.23 -0.36
CA LYS A 76 5.70 -2.67 -1.54
C LYS A 76 5.77 -4.19 -1.61
N LEU A 77 5.42 -4.75 -2.78
CA LEU A 77 5.59 -6.15 -3.09
C LEU A 77 6.53 -6.29 -4.28
N VAL A 78 7.54 -7.15 -4.16
CA VAL A 78 8.44 -7.49 -5.25
C VAL A 78 8.15 -8.94 -5.67
N ILE A 79 7.81 -9.12 -6.93
CA ILE A 79 7.55 -10.42 -7.54
C ILE A 79 8.68 -10.69 -8.53
N GLY A 80 9.50 -11.70 -8.24
CA GLY A 80 10.61 -12.09 -9.09
C GLY A 80 10.11 -12.91 -10.28
N GLU A 81 10.34 -12.43 -11.50
CA GLU A 81 10.13 -13.15 -12.74
C GLU A 81 11.48 -13.64 -13.29
N GLU A 82 11.49 -14.41 -14.36
CA GLU A 82 12.72 -14.99 -14.90
C GLU A 82 13.78 -13.94 -15.24
N ASN A 83 13.38 -12.85 -15.92
CA ASN A 83 14.30 -11.83 -16.46
C ASN A 83 14.16 -10.44 -15.80
N TYR A 84 13.18 -10.22 -14.92
CA TYR A 84 12.92 -8.95 -14.27
C TYR A 84 12.21 -9.14 -12.94
N ASP A 85 12.16 -8.07 -12.16
CA ASP A 85 11.33 -7.99 -10.97
C ASP A 85 10.13 -7.07 -11.24
N LEU A 86 8.93 -7.55 -10.96
CA LEU A 86 7.74 -6.70 -10.92
C LEU A 86 7.62 -6.10 -9.52
N VAL A 87 7.61 -4.78 -9.45
CA VAL A 87 7.49 -4.05 -8.20
C VAL A 87 6.11 -3.38 -8.15
N LEU A 88 5.24 -3.91 -7.30
CA LEU A 88 3.95 -3.31 -6.99
C LEU A 88 4.11 -2.48 -5.71
N GLU A 89 3.84 -1.17 -5.80
CA GLU A 89 4.04 -0.27 -4.69
C GLU A 89 2.91 0.74 -4.55
N GLY A 90 2.73 1.26 -3.35
CA GLY A 90 1.76 2.30 -3.06
C GLY A 90 1.79 2.71 -1.60
N ARG A 91 0.79 3.47 -1.21
CA ARG A 91 0.67 3.97 0.14
C ARG A 91 -0.78 3.84 0.59
N ALA A 92 -1.01 3.02 1.62
CA ALA A 92 -2.32 2.91 2.24
C ALA A 92 -2.64 4.22 2.98
N ASP A 93 -3.86 4.71 2.85
CA ASP A 93 -4.31 5.94 3.55
C ASP A 93 -4.24 5.75 5.06
N GLY A 94 -4.58 4.56 5.55
CA GLY A 94 -4.43 4.20 6.95
C GLY A 94 -4.38 2.70 7.19
N ILE A 95 -3.74 2.32 8.29
CA ILE A 95 -3.77 0.96 8.83
C ILE A 95 -4.07 1.07 10.31
N GLN A 96 -5.18 0.49 10.74
CA GLN A 96 -5.55 0.39 12.13
C GLN A 96 -5.16 -0.97 12.69
N ILE A 97 -4.48 -0.99 13.83
CA ILE A 97 -4.07 -2.20 14.53
C ILE A 97 -4.57 -2.12 15.96
N THR A 98 -5.47 -3.04 16.34
CA THR A 98 -6.03 -3.11 17.68
C THR A 98 -5.74 -4.48 18.30
N SER A 99 -5.58 -4.57 19.61
CA SER A 99 -5.49 -5.82 20.33
C SER A 99 -6.81 -6.12 21.03
N GLU A 100 -7.26 -7.37 21.01
CA GLU A 100 -8.44 -7.83 21.76
C GLU A 100 -8.12 -8.02 23.25
N SER A 101 -6.86 -8.29 23.59
CA SER A 101 -6.37 -8.23 24.95
C SER A 101 -6.03 -6.77 25.27
N GLU A 102 -6.48 -6.24 26.40
CA GLU A 102 -6.22 -4.83 26.85
C GLU A 102 -4.71 -4.52 27.02
N ARG A 103 -3.88 -5.12 26.17
CA ARG A 103 -2.42 -5.00 26.16
C ARG A 103 -2.04 -3.74 25.40
N GLU A 104 -1.14 -2.97 26.00
CA GLU A 104 -0.56 -1.79 25.35
C GLU A 104 0.33 -2.23 24.19
N ILE A 105 -0.02 -1.81 22.97
CA ILE A 105 0.80 -2.07 21.78
C ILE A 105 1.83 -0.96 21.69
N ASP A 106 3.12 -1.30 21.63
CA ASP A 106 4.18 -0.32 21.39
C ASP A 106 4.24 0.08 19.92
N TYR A 107 3.64 1.20 19.59
CA TYR A 107 3.66 1.80 18.26
C TYR A 107 4.92 2.64 17.97
N SER A 108 5.87 2.73 18.91
CA SER A 108 7.11 3.52 18.74
C SER A 108 8.17 2.82 17.88
N SER A 109 8.07 1.50 17.74
CA SER A 109 8.95 0.69 16.89
C SER A 109 8.63 0.91 15.41
N ASN A 110 9.63 0.67 14.54
CA ASN A 110 9.44 0.79 13.09
C ASN A 110 8.25 -0.08 12.65
N PHE A 111 7.18 0.56 12.17
CA PHE A 111 5.94 -0.07 11.76
C PHE A 111 6.13 -1.29 10.82
N ASN A 112 7.10 -1.19 9.89
CA ASN A 112 7.40 -2.27 8.93
C ASN A 112 8.05 -3.51 9.55
N SER A 113 8.55 -3.42 10.79
CA SER A 113 9.16 -4.52 11.54
C SER A 113 8.30 -4.99 12.71
N MET A 114 7.09 -4.46 12.85
CA MET A 114 6.15 -4.84 13.90
C MET A 114 5.69 -6.28 13.71
N THR A 115 5.74 -7.07 14.77
CA THR A 115 5.15 -8.41 14.78
C THR A 115 3.65 -8.28 15.05
N ILE A 116 2.84 -8.85 14.16
CA ILE A 116 1.39 -8.93 14.34
C ILE A 116 1.09 -10.26 15.05
N GLU A 117 0.55 -10.18 16.25
CA GLU A 117 0.20 -11.34 17.08
C GLU A 117 -1.23 -11.81 16.78
N GLU A 118 -1.58 -13.04 17.16
CA GLU A 118 -2.87 -13.69 16.86
C GLU A 118 -4.09 -12.94 17.42
N ASP A 119 -3.91 -12.22 18.54
CA ASP A 119 -4.96 -11.41 19.19
C ASP A 119 -5.08 -10.00 18.59
N MET A 120 -4.26 -9.67 17.60
CA MET A 120 -4.30 -8.37 16.95
C MET A 120 -5.21 -8.40 15.72
N LYS A 121 -6.04 -7.37 15.63
CA LYS A 121 -6.90 -7.13 14.48
C LYS A 121 -6.33 -6.00 13.64
N VAL A 122 -6.12 -6.27 12.36
CA VAL A 122 -5.61 -5.30 11.37
C VAL A 122 -6.69 -4.94 10.38
N VAL A 123 -6.85 -3.64 10.14
CA VAL A 123 -7.81 -3.11 9.15
C VAL A 123 -7.09 -2.07 8.28
N ILE A 124 -7.13 -2.28 6.96
CA ILE A 124 -6.69 -1.27 5.98
C ILE A 124 -7.83 -0.29 5.74
N ASP A 125 -7.60 0.99 5.93
CA ASP A 125 -8.55 2.05 5.64
C ASP A 125 -8.17 2.78 4.35
N GLU A 126 -9.12 2.86 3.43
CA GLU A 126 -8.99 3.59 2.17
C GLU A 126 -9.98 4.77 2.18
N ILE A 127 -9.47 5.99 2.12
CA ILE A 127 -10.24 7.22 2.23
C ILE A 127 -10.52 7.80 0.85
N LYS A 128 -11.78 8.04 0.52
CA LYS A 128 -12.18 8.60 -0.77
C LYS A 128 -13.14 9.79 -0.64
N GLY A 129 -12.78 10.90 -1.26
CA GLY A 129 -13.71 11.99 -1.52
C GLY A 129 -14.67 11.63 -2.65
N VAL A 130 -15.95 11.84 -2.42
CA VAL A 130 -16.99 11.61 -3.42
C VAL A 130 -17.87 12.85 -3.55
N TYR A 131 -18.33 13.15 -4.77
CA TYR A 131 -19.26 14.25 -5.03
C TYR A 131 -20.74 13.82 -4.95
N LEU A 132 -20.98 12.53 -4.64
CA LEU A 132 -22.32 11.95 -4.47
C LEU A 132 -22.79 12.12 -3.02
N LYS A 133 -24.09 12.22 -2.82
CA LYS A 133 -24.66 12.10 -1.47
C LYS A 133 -24.37 10.71 -0.93
N LEU A 134 -23.80 10.64 0.27
CA LEU A 134 -23.36 9.37 0.86
C LEU A 134 -24.49 8.33 0.99
N GLU A 135 -25.74 8.82 1.19
CA GLU A 135 -26.92 7.95 1.26
C GLU A 135 -27.23 7.23 -0.08
N GLN A 136 -26.67 7.68 -1.18
CA GLN A 136 -26.81 7.07 -2.51
C GLN A 136 -25.74 6.01 -2.78
N LEU A 137 -24.73 5.90 -1.93
CA LEU A 137 -23.64 4.93 -2.05
C LEU A 137 -24.01 3.65 -1.29
N ALA A 138 -24.84 2.79 -1.93
CA ALA A 138 -25.28 1.53 -1.34
C ALA A 138 -24.12 0.53 -1.14
N GLU A 139 -23.12 0.55 -2.02
CA GLU A 139 -21.96 -0.32 -1.98
C GLU A 139 -20.66 0.46 -2.32
N PRO A 140 -19.50 0.02 -1.81
CA PRO A 140 -18.24 0.61 -2.18
C PRO A 140 -17.96 0.54 -3.68
N VAL A 141 -17.40 1.61 -4.23
CA VAL A 141 -16.96 1.63 -5.64
C VAL A 141 -15.90 0.55 -5.85
N ARG A 142 -16.09 -0.30 -6.86
CA ARG A 142 -15.26 -1.50 -7.11
C ARG A 142 -13.76 -1.21 -7.17
N VAL A 143 -13.36 -0.15 -7.88
CA VAL A 143 -11.94 0.22 -7.99
C VAL A 143 -11.34 0.65 -6.64
N HIS A 144 -12.09 1.36 -5.81
CA HIS A 144 -11.64 1.76 -4.48
C HIS A 144 -11.48 0.55 -3.54
N LYS A 145 -12.48 -0.34 -3.56
CA LYS A 145 -12.43 -1.59 -2.80
C LYS A 145 -11.24 -2.45 -3.23
N ALA A 146 -10.99 -2.57 -4.53
CA ALA A 146 -9.85 -3.32 -5.05
C ALA A 146 -8.51 -2.72 -4.61
N GLN A 147 -8.39 -1.41 -4.52
CA GLN A 147 -7.21 -0.72 -4.02
C GLN A 147 -6.94 -1.10 -2.55
N ALA A 148 -7.96 -1.01 -1.69
CA ALA A 148 -7.86 -1.44 -0.28
C ALA A 148 -7.47 -2.93 -0.16
N MET A 149 -8.08 -3.80 -0.98
CA MET A 149 -7.77 -5.23 -1.01
C MET A 149 -6.31 -5.51 -1.44
N CYS A 150 -5.77 -4.77 -2.40
CA CYS A 150 -4.36 -4.89 -2.80
C CYS A 150 -3.43 -4.51 -1.64
N TYR A 151 -3.71 -3.42 -0.93
CA TYR A 151 -2.92 -3.04 0.24
C TYR A 151 -3.02 -4.07 1.36
N ALA A 152 -4.23 -4.59 1.62
CA ALA A 152 -4.45 -5.65 2.59
C ALA A 152 -3.63 -6.90 2.25
N TYR A 153 -3.63 -7.32 0.99
CA TYR A 153 -2.86 -8.46 0.52
C TYR A 153 -1.35 -8.27 0.69
N ILE A 154 -0.82 -7.09 0.30
CA ILE A 154 0.61 -6.78 0.46
C ILE A 154 1.00 -6.81 1.93
N PHE A 155 0.21 -6.16 2.80
CA PHE A 155 0.45 -6.13 4.23
C PHE A 155 0.40 -7.53 4.86
N ALA A 156 -0.61 -8.32 4.51
CA ALA A 156 -0.78 -9.69 5.00
C ALA A 156 0.43 -10.56 4.64
N LEU A 157 0.93 -10.47 3.40
CA LEU A 157 2.14 -11.19 2.97
C LEU A 157 3.39 -10.75 3.74
N GLN A 158 3.55 -9.45 3.98
CA GLN A 158 4.72 -8.91 4.68
C GLN A 158 4.78 -9.33 6.14
N HIS A 159 3.63 -9.49 6.78
CA HIS A 159 3.53 -9.79 8.22
C HIS A 159 3.11 -11.24 8.52
N GLY A 160 2.86 -12.06 7.48
CA GLY A 160 2.51 -13.48 7.65
C GLY A 160 1.15 -13.68 8.32
N ILE A 161 0.18 -12.78 8.11
CA ILE A 161 -1.17 -12.88 8.67
C ILE A 161 -2.18 -13.38 7.65
N GLU A 162 -3.14 -14.20 8.11
CA GLU A 162 -4.15 -14.82 7.24
C GLU A 162 -5.45 -13.99 7.17
N HIS A 163 -5.74 -13.22 8.21
CA HIS A 163 -6.97 -12.45 8.34
C HIS A 163 -6.68 -10.97 8.45
N ILE A 164 -7.24 -10.18 7.52
CA ILE A 164 -7.12 -8.72 7.51
C ILE A 164 -8.41 -8.10 7.05
N GLY A 165 -8.86 -7.06 7.74
CA GLY A 165 -10.03 -6.28 7.37
C GLY A 165 -9.73 -5.17 6.37
N ILE A 166 -10.75 -4.73 5.66
CA ILE A 166 -10.70 -3.49 4.88
C ILE A 166 -11.85 -2.58 5.30
N GLN A 167 -11.60 -1.31 5.36
CA GLN A 167 -12.57 -0.25 5.59
C GLN A 167 -12.54 0.75 4.44
N MET A 168 -13.72 1.20 4.03
CA MET A 168 -13.87 2.23 3.01
C MET A 168 -14.43 3.48 3.68
N THR A 169 -13.65 4.53 3.80
CA THR A 169 -14.05 5.82 4.39
C THR A 169 -14.40 6.82 3.29
N TYR A 170 -15.70 7.02 3.06
CA TYR A 170 -16.20 7.99 2.08
C TYR A 170 -16.57 9.32 2.74
N VAL A 171 -16.17 10.42 2.07
CA VAL A 171 -16.41 11.80 2.53
C VAL A 171 -16.85 12.67 1.35
N ASN A 172 -17.81 13.56 1.57
CA ASN A 172 -18.23 14.60 0.62
C ASN A 172 -18.13 16.00 1.22
#